data_5107b8fd872dabf41df26661538e2058
#
_entry.id   5107b8fd872dabf41df26661538e2058
#
_cell.length_a   1.000
_cell.length_b   1.000
_cell.length_c   1.000
_cell.angle_alpha   90.00
_cell.angle_beta   90.00
_cell.angle_gamma   90.00
#
_symmetry.space_group_name_H-M   'P 1'
#
loop_
_entity.id
_entity.type
_entity.pdbx_description
1 polymer ?
#
loop_
_entity_poly.entity_id
_entity_poly.type
_entity_poly.pdbx_seq_one_letter_code
_entity_poly.pdbx_strand_id
1 'polypeptide(L)'
;MRFLRHIAVVVALAVLAVGSTIVNAQSADLPDSAPIATIGAGSTVSVNADILLPANQGTIYLQAGSVTTWEQIDKKAPSCRLNAVESPVVRRLVPGRKLVITGTTQNNGSVFFYGDVLQFEEDATVSQFQCSPGHKGAMNIGELKQVFGGMFSLIQAPAVVGE
;
A
#
# COMPACT_ATOMS: atom_id res chain seq x y z
N MET A 1 6.18 -74.25 42.62
CA MET A 1 5.97 -73.92 41.19
C MET A 1 4.99 -72.78 41.09
N ARG A 2 5.49 -71.53 40.82
CA ARG A 2 4.65 -70.36 40.67
C ARG A 2 4.94 -69.77 39.30
N PHE A 3 3.97 -69.85 38.39
CA PHE A 3 4.02 -69.25 37.07
C PHE A 3 3.70 -67.76 37.16
N LEU A 4 4.67 -66.87 36.90
CA LEU A 4 4.46 -65.48 36.68
C LEU A 4 4.02 -65.26 35.24
N ARG A 5 2.79 -64.77 35.06
CA ARG A 5 2.28 -64.28 33.79
C ARG A 5 2.71 -62.84 33.61
N HIS A 6 3.54 -62.55 32.61
CA HIS A 6 3.85 -61.19 32.16
C HIS A 6 2.76 -60.69 31.23
N ILE A 7 2.05 -59.66 31.66
CA ILE A 7 1.11 -58.92 30.81
C ILE A 7 1.90 -57.79 30.17
N ALA A 8 2.13 -57.89 28.88
CA ALA A 8 2.71 -56.81 28.10
C ALA A 8 1.58 -55.82 27.72
N VAL A 9 1.63 -54.60 28.28
CA VAL A 9 0.74 -53.51 27.90
C VAL A 9 1.39 -52.81 26.72
N VAL A 10 0.78 -52.95 25.55
CA VAL A 10 1.16 -52.20 24.34
C VAL A 10 0.43 -50.88 24.39
N VAL A 11 1.14 -49.79 24.67
CA VAL A 11 0.61 -48.41 24.57
C VAL A 11 0.80 -47.97 23.11
N ALA A 12 -0.27 -47.92 22.34
CA ALA A 12 -0.27 -47.35 21.01
C ALA A 12 -0.35 -45.81 21.13
N LEU A 13 0.75 -45.10 20.89
CA LEU A 13 0.76 -43.66 20.72
C LEU A 13 0.18 -43.33 19.33
N ALA A 14 -1.05 -42.83 19.29
CA ALA A 14 -1.61 -42.21 18.11
C ALA A 14 -1.05 -40.78 17.99
N VAL A 15 -0.10 -40.57 17.09
CA VAL A 15 0.40 -39.23 16.72
C VAL A 15 -0.64 -38.60 15.80
N LEU A 16 -1.46 -37.69 16.33
CA LEU A 16 -2.32 -36.81 15.53
C LEU A 16 -1.41 -35.79 14.82
N ALA A 17 -1.10 -36.04 13.57
CA ALA A 17 -0.48 -35.06 12.69
C ALA A 17 -1.54 -33.98 12.39
N VAL A 18 -1.51 -32.87 13.14
CA VAL A 18 -2.24 -31.66 12.80
C VAL A 18 -1.54 -31.06 11.58
N GLY A 19 -2.04 -31.39 10.40
CA GLY A 19 -1.59 -30.79 9.15
C GLY A 19 -1.99 -29.30 9.15
N SER A 20 -1.04 -28.43 9.47
CA SER A 20 -1.21 -27.00 9.26
C SER A 20 -1.29 -26.76 7.75
N THR A 21 -2.49 -26.61 7.22
CA THR A 21 -2.71 -26.10 5.86
C THR A 21 -2.23 -24.66 5.86
N ILE A 22 -1.05 -24.41 5.31
CA ILE A 22 -0.61 -23.06 4.98
C ILE A 22 -1.54 -22.59 3.85
N VAL A 23 -2.58 -21.85 4.21
CA VAL A 23 -3.38 -21.13 3.24
C VAL A 23 -2.47 -20.03 2.69
N ASN A 24 -1.92 -20.23 1.51
CA ASN A 24 -1.29 -19.17 0.74
C ASN A 24 -2.38 -18.14 0.46
N ALA A 25 -2.46 -17.09 1.29
CA ALA A 25 -3.26 -15.93 0.99
C ALA A 25 -2.64 -15.25 -0.24
N GLN A 26 -3.13 -15.63 -1.42
CA GLN A 26 -2.81 -14.92 -2.65
C GLN A 26 -3.35 -13.50 -2.50
N SER A 27 -2.46 -12.53 -2.57
CA SER A 27 -2.83 -11.12 -2.73
C SER A 27 -3.68 -11.03 -4.00
N ALA A 28 -4.98 -10.94 -3.84
CA ALA A 28 -5.87 -10.71 -4.98
C ALA A 28 -5.69 -9.25 -5.40
N ASP A 29 -5.12 -9.04 -6.58
CA ASP A 29 -5.03 -7.69 -7.14
C ASP A 29 -6.42 -7.08 -7.24
N LEU A 30 -6.62 -5.93 -6.61
CA LEU A 30 -7.85 -5.18 -6.76
C LEU A 30 -8.04 -4.78 -8.24
N PRO A 31 -9.26 -4.88 -8.79
CA PRO A 31 -9.51 -4.47 -10.15
C PRO A 31 -9.26 -2.97 -10.33
N ASP A 32 -8.85 -2.55 -11.51
CA ASP A 32 -8.55 -1.15 -11.82
C ASP A 32 -9.74 -0.21 -11.57
N SER A 33 -10.96 -0.72 -11.64
CA SER A 33 -12.19 0.03 -11.32
C SER A 33 -12.47 0.20 -9.82
N ALA A 34 -11.77 -0.51 -8.96
CA ALA A 34 -11.98 -0.38 -7.51
C ALA A 34 -11.54 0.99 -6.99
N PRO A 35 -12.30 1.64 -6.10
CA PRO A 35 -11.88 2.88 -5.45
C PRO A 35 -10.58 2.70 -4.67
N ILE A 36 -9.68 3.68 -4.67
CA ILE A 36 -8.43 3.58 -3.89
C ILE A 36 -8.68 3.48 -2.38
N ALA A 37 -9.83 3.93 -1.89
CA ALA A 37 -10.23 3.75 -0.50
C ALA A 37 -10.40 2.27 -0.08
N THR A 38 -10.44 1.34 -1.05
CA THR A 38 -10.46 -0.11 -0.77
C THR A 38 -9.07 -0.71 -0.54
N ILE A 39 -8.01 0.07 -0.74
CA ILE A 39 -6.65 -0.36 -0.43
C ILE A 39 -6.53 -0.56 1.08
N GLY A 40 -6.29 -1.78 1.50
CA GLY A 40 -6.18 -2.13 2.92
C GLY A 40 -4.89 -1.62 3.57
N ALA A 41 -4.96 -1.35 4.87
CA ALA A 41 -3.76 -1.12 5.68
C ALA A 41 -2.80 -2.31 5.57
N GLY A 42 -1.50 -2.04 5.64
CA GLY A 42 -0.44 -3.01 5.39
C GLY A 42 -0.08 -3.17 3.91
N SER A 43 -0.87 -2.63 2.98
CA SER A 43 -0.46 -2.49 1.57
C SER A 43 0.74 -1.55 1.48
N THR A 44 1.50 -1.65 0.40
CA THR A 44 2.76 -0.92 0.27
C THR A 44 2.82 -0.20 -1.07
N VAL A 45 3.27 1.04 -1.06
CA VAL A 45 3.73 1.73 -2.27
C VAL A 45 5.24 1.56 -2.37
N SER A 46 5.70 0.89 -3.42
CA SER A 46 7.13 0.71 -3.70
C SER A 46 7.61 1.83 -4.62
N VAL A 47 8.72 2.44 -4.26
CA VAL A 47 9.41 3.45 -5.08
C VAL A 47 10.27 2.73 -6.11
N ASN A 48 10.09 3.03 -7.40
CA ASN A 48 10.81 2.38 -8.50
C ASN A 48 11.80 3.33 -9.21
N ALA A 49 11.68 4.63 -8.95
CA ALA A 49 12.55 5.66 -9.54
C ALA A 49 13.19 6.54 -8.45
N ASP A 50 14.29 7.18 -8.79
CA ASP A 50 14.93 8.18 -7.92
C ASP A 50 14.13 9.49 -8.00
N ILE A 51 13.51 9.91 -6.90
CA ILE A 51 12.66 11.10 -6.82
C ILE A 51 13.30 12.11 -5.89
N LEU A 52 13.62 13.27 -6.44
CA LEU A 52 14.19 14.38 -5.68
C LEU A 52 13.09 15.11 -4.90
N LEU A 53 13.33 15.30 -3.62
CA LEU A 53 12.51 16.13 -2.73
C LEU A 53 13.30 17.41 -2.43
N PRO A 54 12.94 18.56 -3.06
CA PRO A 54 13.69 19.79 -2.89
C PRO A 54 13.72 20.27 -1.43
N ALA A 55 14.76 20.99 -1.06
CA ALA A 55 14.86 21.62 0.25
C ALA A 55 13.72 22.61 0.46
N ASN A 56 13.20 22.69 1.69
CA ASN A 56 12.12 23.58 2.10
C ASN A 56 10.81 23.41 1.29
N GLN A 57 10.65 22.27 0.62
CA GLN A 57 9.40 21.89 -0.04
C GLN A 57 8.77 20.69 0.67
N GLY A 58 7.56 20.90 1.18
CA GLY A 58 6.75 19.85 1.80
C GLY A 58 5.83 19.12 0.82
N THR A 59 5.87 19.46 -0.48
CA THR A 59 4.95 18.87 -1.46
C THR A 59 5.59 18.78 -2.83
N ILE A 60 5.42 17.63 -3.49
CA ILE A 60 5.65 17.45 -4.93
C ILE A 60 4.39 16.90 -5.58
N TYR A 61 4.24 17.16 -6.87
CA TYR A 61 3.07 16.73 -7.65
C TYR A 61 3.45 15.65 -8.64
N LEU A 62 2.52 14.73 -8.86
CA LEU A 62 2.67 13.58 -9.73
C LEU A 62 1.51 13.55 -10.72
N GLN A 63 1.80 13.39 -12.00
CA GLN A 63 0.80 13.22 -13.04
C GLN A 63 1.40 12.41 -14.19
N ALA A 64 0.64 11.46 -14.70
CA ALA A 64 1.02 10.65 -15.87
C ALA A 64 2.45 10.06 -15.78
N GLY A 65 2.84 9.54 -14.60
CA GLY A 65 4.14 8.92 -14.39
C GLY A 65 5.32 9.89 -14.31
N SER A 66 5.06 11.16 -13.99
CA SER A 66 6.11 12.18 -13.93
C SER A 66 5.93 13.11 -12.72
N VAL A 67 7.04 13.61 -12.20
CA VAL A 67 7.03 14.73 -11.24
C VAL A 67 6.75 16.01 -12.01
N THR A 68 5.87 16.83 -11.48
CA THR A 68 5.45 18.08 -12.10
C THR A 68 5.30 19.19 -11.05
N THR A 69 4.96 20.41 -11.47
CA THR A 69 4.64 21.52 -10.57
C THR A 69 3.14 21.79 -10.55
N TRP A 70 2.68 22.53 -9.53
CA TRP A 70 1.28 22.92 -9.43
C TRP A 70 0.75 23.67 -10.67
N GLU A 71 1.60 24.50 -11.24
CA GLU A 71 1.26 25.32 -12.41
C GLU A 71 1.11 24.50 -13.69
N GLN A 72 1.79 23.35 -13.75
CA GLN A 72 1.82 22.47 -14.91
C GLN A 72 0.79 21.33 -14.85
N ILE A 73 0.16 21.11 -13.70
CA ILE A 73 -0.86 20.07 -13.57
C ILE A 73 -2.07 20.38 -14.47
N ASP A 74 -2.45 19.40 -15.27
CA ASP A 74 -3.79 19.37 -15.86
C ASP A 74 -4.81 18.97 -14.77
N LYS A 75 -5.60 19.94 -14.33
CA LYS A 75 -6.59 19.76 -13.26
C LYS A 75 -7.77 18.87 -13.66
N LYS A 76 -7.89 18.52 -14.93
CA LYS A 76 -8.94 17.64 -15.45
C LYS A 76 -8.48 16.20 -15.62
N ALA A 77 -7.21 15.92 -15.38
CA ALA A 77 -6.62 14.59 -15.44
C ALA A 77 -6.26 14.10 -14.03
N PRO A 78 -6.19 12.78 -13.81
CA PRO A 78 -5.76 12.20 -12.54
C PRO A 78 -4.39 12.70 -12.12
N SER A 79 -4.24 13.06 -10.85
CA SER A 79 -2.98 13.54 -10.28
C SER A 79 -2.91 13.22 -8.78
N CYS A 80 -1.70 13.15 -8.25
CA CYS A 80 -1.46 13.05 -6.81
C CYS A 80 -0.46 14.13 -6.37
N ARG A 81 -0.61 14.57 -5.14
CA ARG A 81 0.48 15.25 -4.44
C ARG A 81 1.07 14.33 -3.39
N LEU A 82 2.37 14.25 -3.35
CA LEU A 82 3.13 13.60 -2.31
C LEU A 82 3.46 14.65 -1.25
N ASN A 83 2.94 14.49 -0.05
CA ASN A 83 3.28 15.32 1.07
C ASN A 83 4.52 14.74 1.75
N ALA A 84 5.60 15.49 1.69
CA ALA A 84 6.86 15.18 2.35
C ALA A 84 7.00 15.98 3.64
N VAL A 85 7.72 15.43 4.59
CA VAL A 85 8.12 16.19 5.78
C VAL A 85 9.07 17.30 5.32
N GLU A 86 8.85 18.54 5.70
CA GLU A 86 9.74 19.63 5.35
C GLU A 86 11.15 19.41 5.91
N SER A 87 12.14 19.78 5.14
CA SER A 87 13.55 19.63 5.50
C SER A 87 14.38 20.76 4.86
N PRO A 88 15.34 21.33 5.58
CA PRO A 88 16.22 22.34 5.01
C PRO A 88 17.23 21.76 3.99
N VAL A 89 17.30 20.44 3.89
CA VAL A 89 18.19 19.76 2.94
C VAL A 89 17.40 19.01 1.89
N VAL A 90 17.97 18.91 0.70
CA VAL A 90 17.45 18.07 -0.37
C VAL A 90 17.46 16.60 0.08
N ARG A 91 16.38 15.90 -0.14
CA ARG A 91 16.26 14.47 0.14
C ARG A 91 15.87 13.71 -1.13
N ARG A 92 15.93 12.40 -1.06
CA ARG A 92 15.58 11.52 -2.16
C ARG A 92 14.73 10.35 -1.68
N LEU A 93 13.75 9.99 -2.47
CA LEU A 93 13.15 8.67 -2.44
C LEU A 93 13.91 7.81 -3.43
N VAL A 94 14.56 6.77 -2.94
CA VAL A 94 15.39 5.88 -3.77
C VAL A 94 14.62 4.63 -4.18
N PRO A 95 14.92 4.04 -5.34
CA PRO A 95 14.31 2.79 -5.76
C PRO A 95 14.47 1.69 -4.71
N GLY A 96 13.42 0.89 -4.56
CA GLY A 96 13.33 -0.17 -3.55
C GLY A 96 12.80 0.27 -2.20
N ARG A 97 12.66 1.58 -1.93
CA ARG A 97 12.00 2.04 -0.70
C ARG A 97 10.52 1.66 -0.73
N LYS A 98 10.02 1.23 0.41
CA LYS A 98 8.62 0.85 0.61
C LYS A 98 7.96 1.82 1.58
N LEU A 99 6.77 2.31 1.21
CA LEU A 99 5.92 3.16 2.03
C LEU A 99 4.70 2.31 2.42
N VAL A 100 4.60 1.94 3.69
CA VAL A 100 3.51 1.09 4.19
C VAL A 100 2.27 1.94 4.44
N ILE A 101 1.15 1.55 3.85
CA ILE A 101 -0.13 2.23 3.99
C ILE A 101 -0.74 1.85 5.34
N THR A 102 -1.05 2.83 6.17
CA THR A 102 -1.72 2.65 7.46
C THR A 102 -3.22 2.89 7.36
N GLY A 103 -3.66 3.63 6.38
CA GLY A 103 -5.07 3.91 6.15
C GLY A 103 -5.32 4.60 4.83
N THR A 104 -6.57 4.51 4.41
CA THR A 104 -7.09 5.20 3.23
C THR A 104 -8.37 5.93 3.61
N THR A 105 -8.55 7.13 3.08
CA THR A 105 -9.80 7.88 3.25
C THR A 105 -10.31 8.34 1.90
N GLN A 106 -11.60 8.15 1.67
CA GLN A 106 -12.29 8.65 0.50
C GLN A 106 -12.82 10.05 0.79
N ASN A 107 -12.46 11.01 -0.04
CA ASN A 107 -13.00 12.35 0.04
C ASN A 107 -13.92 12.62 -1.16
N ASN A 108 -15.22 12.58 -0.94
CA ASN A 108 -16.25 12.67 -1.97
C ASN A 108 -16.52 14.07 -2.49
N GLY A 109 -15.72 15.06 -2.15
CA GLY A 109 -16.18 16.39 -2.48
C GLY A 109 -15.17 17.49 -2.50
N SER A 110 -14.44 17.65 -3.47
CA SER A 110 -14.21 18.91 -4.15
C SER A 110 -12.94 18.97 -4.98
N VAL A 111 -12.99 19.81 -5.93
CA VAL A 111 -12.26 19.92 -7.17
C VAL A 111 -10.80 20.34 -7.01
N PHE A 112 -10.35 20.72 -5.82
CA PHE A 112 -9.00 21.21 -5.63
C PHE A 112 -8.42 20.69 -4.31
N PHE A 113 -7.50 19.73 -4.36
CA PHE A 113 -6.70 19.20 -3.23
C PHE A 113 -7.40 18.37 -2.16
N TYR A 114 -8.64 17.97 -2.36
CA TYR A 114 -9.38 17.12 -1.44
C TYR A 114 -9.72 15.81 -2.13
N GLY A 115 -8.66 15.10 -2.57
CA GLY A 115 -8.81 13.79 -3.14
C GLY A 115 -8.68 12.70 -2.07
N ASP A 116 -8.80 11.48 -2.52
CA ASP A 116 -8.58 10.30 -1.69
C ASP A 116 -7.15 10.31 -1.15
N VAL A 117 -6.98 9.89 0.10
CA VAL A 117 -5.71 9.96 0.82
C VAL A 117 -5.20 8.56 1.13
N LEU A 118 -3.96 8.29 0.77
CA LEU A 118 -3.17 7.15 1.24
C LEU A 118 -2.24 7.65 2.34
N GLN A 119 -2.49 7.25 3.59
CA GLN A 119 -1.64 7.58 4.73
C GLN A 119 -0.56 6.51 4.88
N PHE A 120 0.66 6.93 5.23
CA PHE A 120 1.77 6.02 5.45
C PHE A 120 2.13 5.90 6.93
N GLU A 121 2.81 4.80 7.28
CA GLU A 121 3.53 4.74 8.54
C GLU A 121 4.42 5.97 8.71
N GLU A 122 4.66 6.35 9.96
CA GLU A 122 5.53 7.47 10.28
C GLU A 122 6.89 7.26 9.62
N ASP A 123 7.09 8.00 8.53
CA ASP A 123 8.30 7.99 7.74
C ASP A 123 8.90 9.40 7.80
N ALA A 124 10.19 9.47 8.11
CA ALA A 124 10.90 10.74 8.21
C ALA A 124 10.93 11.56 6.90
N THR A 125 10.39 11.01 5.81
CA THR A 125 10.49 11.63 4.48
C THR A 125 9.13 11.93 3.86
N VAL A 126 8.15 11.03 4.00
CA VAL A 126 6.84 11.12 3.36
C VAL A 126 5.75 10.78 4.36
N SER A 127 4.67 11.56 4.38
CA SER A 127 3.52 11.33 5.25
C SER A 127 2.31 10.73 4.53
N GLN A 128 2.04 11.16 3.31
CA GLN A 128 0.86 10.70 2.57
C GLN A 128 0.93 11.02 1.07
N PHE A 129 0.18 10.27 0.28
CA PHE A 129 -0.31 10.71 -1.02
C PHE A 129 -1.73 11.25 -0.88
N GLN A 130 -2.00 12.36 -1.54
CA GLN A 130 -3.34 12.90 -1.70
C GLN A 130 -3.64 12.98 -3.19
N CYS A 131 -4.65 12.25 -3.65
CA CYS A 131 -4.88 11.99 -5.06
C CYS A 131 -6.24 12.51 -5.50
N SER A 132 -6.30 13.11 -6.69
CA SER A 132 -7.52 13.62 -7.32
C SER A 132 -7.72 12.95 -8.68
N PRO A 133 -8.91 12.44 -9.00
CA PRO A 133 -9.19 11.88 -10.33
C PRO A 133 -9.30 12.92 -11.43
N GLY A 134 -9.34 14.22 -11.11
CA GLY A 134 -9.56 15.29 -12.08
C GLY A 134 -11.02 15.47 -12.52
N HIS A 135 -11.93 14.66 -12.03
CA HIS A 135 -13.38 14.71 -12.26
C HIS A 135 -14.15 14.56 -10.95
N LYS A 136 -15.49 14.60 -11.00
CA LYS A 136 -16.30 14.32 -9.81
C LYS A 136 -16.28 12.82 -9.50
N GLY A 137 -16.07 12.47 -8.24
CA GLY A 137 -16.08 11.11 -7.75
C GLY A 137 -14.78 10.73 -7.05
N ALA A 138 -14.68 9.44 -6.69
CA ALA A 138 -13.50 8.86 -6.08
C ALA A 138 -12.49 8.44 -7.16
N MET A 139 -11.21 8.50 -6.83
CA MET A 139 -10.16 7.94 -7.66
C MET A 139 -10.19 6.41 -7.61
N ASN A 140 -10.00 5.76 -8.75
CA ASN A 140 -9.88 4.31 -8.83
C ASN A 140 -8.42 3.84 -8.93
N ILE A 141 -8.20 2.54 -8.79
CA ILE A 141 -6.86 1.92 -8.84
C ILE A 141 -6.18 2.14 -10.20
N GLY A 142 -6.92 2.08 -11.30
CA GLY A 142 -6.39 2.30 -12.64
C GLY A 142 -5.88 3.73 -12.82
N GLU A 143 -6.62 4.73 -12.33
CA GLU A 143 -6.20 6.14 -12.33
C GLU A 143 -4.96 6.36 -11.45
N LEU A 144 -4.91 5.71 -10.27
CA LEU A 144 -3.72 5.76 -9.41
C LEU A 144 -2.49 5.17 -10.12
N LYS A 145 -2.63 4.01 -10.76
CA LYS A 145 -1.57 3.38 -11.56
C LYS A 145 -1.11 4.29 -12.70
N GLN A 146 -2.05 4.98 -13.36
CA GLN A 146 -1.73 5.97 -14.41
C GLN A 146 -0.90 7.14 -13.84
N VAL A 147 -1.27 7.68 -12.69
CA VAL A 147 -0.51 8.76 -12.03
C VAL A 147 0.88 8.27 -11.63
N PHE A 148 0.98 7.08 -11.08
CA PHE A 148 2.24 6.48 -10.65
C PHE A 148 3.16 6.16 -11.83
N GLY A 149 2.61 5.70 -12.95
CA GLY A 149 3.39 5.24 -14.10
C GLY A 149 4.45 4.24 -13.67
N GLY A 150 5.69 4.45 -14.11
CA GLY A 150 6.83 3.62 -13.72
C GLY A 150 7.51 4.05 -12.41
N MET A 151 7.13 5.20 -11.82
CA MET A 151 7.81 5.71 -10.63
C MET A 151 7.46 4.98 -9.34
N PHE A 152 6.24 4.47 -9.26
CA PHE A 152 5.74 3.74 -8.11
C PHE A 152 4.98 2.50 -8.54
N SER A 153 4.90 1.52 -7.65
CA SER A 153 4.00 0.37 -7.77
C SER A 153 3.26 0.13 -6.46
N LEU A 154 2.00 -0.28 -6.58
CA LEU A 154 1.17 -0.67 -5.45
C LEU A 154 1.30 -2.19 -5.25
N ILE A 155 1.65 -2.59 -4.03
CA ILE A 155 1.68 -3.98 -3.58
C ILE A 155 0.61 -4.11 -2.50
N GLN A 156 -0.41 -4.90 -2.76
CA GLN A 156 -1.53 -5.04 -1.84
C GLN A 156 -1.20 -6.00 -0.70
N ALA A 157 -1.67 -5.67 0.50
CA ALA A 157 -1.65 -6.60 1.61
C ALA A 157 -2.55 -7.82 1.30
N PRO A 158 -2.20 -9.02 1.79
CA PRO A 158 -3.12 -10.15 1.73
C PRO A 158 -4.45 -9.79 2.36
N ALA A 159 -5.55 -10.21 1.75
CA ALA A 159 -6.87 -10.05 2.37
C ALA A 159 -6.86 -10.78 3.72
N VAL A 160 -7.17 -10.07 4.80
CA VAL A 160 -7.40 -10.69 6.09
C VAL A 160 -8.74 -11.41 5.98
N VAL A 161 -8.71 -12.72 5.80
CA VAL A 161 -9.91 -13.55 5.91
C VAL A 161 -10.24 -13.57 7.40
N GLY A 162 -11.23 -12.75 7.80
CA GLY A 162 -11.72 -12.76 9.17
C GLY A 162 -12.28 -14.15 9.50
N GLU A 163 -11.89 -14.67 10.63
CA GLU A 163 -12.49 -15.86 11.26
C GLU A 163 -13.90 -15.54 11.76
#